data_02b63785eac545ed1c9648047babf8d7
#
_entry.id   02b63785eac545ed1c9648047babf8d7
#
_cell.length_a   1.000
_cell.length_b   1.000
_cell.length_c   1.000
_cell.angle_alpha   90.00
_cell.angle_beta   90.00
_cell.angle_gamma   90.00
#
_symmetry.space_group_name_H-M   'P 1'
#
loop_
_entity.id
_entity.type
_entity.pdbx_description
1 polymer ?
#
loop_
_entity_poly.entity_id
_entity_poly.type
_entity_poly.pdbx_seq_one_letter_code
_entity_poly.pdbx_strand_id
1 'polypeptide(L)'
;MKVLVPVKRVIDYNVKVRVKADQSGVDLANVKMSMNPFDEIAVEEAVRLKEKGKATEVVVISIGPQQASEVVVLSIGPQQATETIRTALAMGADRGILVKTDQPVEPLAVAKILKAVVEQEQPGFVITGKQAIDDDANQVGQMLAALLGWPQGTFAHALELSDDSAKITREIDGGLQTVEIKLPAVMTVDLRLNQPRYASLPNIMKAKKKPIDEKSPADLGVDVTPRFKVLKVSEPPRRGGGIKVASVSELLDKLKAGGAI
;
A
#
# COMPACT_ATOMS: atom_id res chain seq x y z
N MET A 1 -12.90 -12.12 -14.06
CA MET A 1 -11.53 -12.50 -13.61
C MET A 1 -11.35 -12.27 -12.11
N LYS A 2 -10.38 -12.91 -11.47
CA LYS A 2 -9.99 -12.66 -10.08
C LYS A 2 -9.07 -11.42 -10.02
N VAL A 3 -9.24 -10.58 -9.00
CA VAL A 3 -8.38 -9.43 -8.72
C VAL A 3 -7.68 -9.65 -7.38
N LEU A 4 -6.36 -9.48 -7.34
CA LEU A 4 -5.54 -9.54 -6.12
C LEU A 4 -5.15 -8.13 -5.68
N VAL A 5 -5.33 -7.82 -4.39
CA VAL A 5 -5.03 -6.51 -3.82
C VAL A 5 -4.15 -6.66 -2.57
N PRO A 6 -2.86 -6.34 -2.66
CA PRO A 6 -2.00 -6.21 -1.49
C PRO A 6 -2.40 -5.00 -0.64
N VAL A 7 -2.41 -5.19 0.69
CA VAL A 7 -2.71 -4.12 1.65
C VAL A 7 -1.68 -4.12 2.78
N LYS A 8 -1.19 -2.94 3.15
CA LYS A 8 -0.21 -2.75 4.21
C LYS A 8 -0.83 -2.04 5.42
N ARG A 9 -0.47 -2.48 6.61
CA ARG A 9 -0.79 -1.81 7.86
C ARG A 9 0.29 -0.78 8.16
N VAL A 10 -0.10 0.46 8.35
CA VAL A 10 0.81 1.60 8.58
C VAL A 10 0.32 2.43 9.76
N ILE A 11 1.15 3.33 10.29
CA ILE A 11 0.72 4.34 11.26
C ILE A 11 -0.34 5.23 10.57
N ASP A 12 -1.45 5.49 11.27
CA ASP A 12 -2.50 6.39 10.80
C ASP A 12 -1.90 7.78 10.52
N TYR A 13 -2.16 8.33 9.34
CA TYR A 13 -1.57 9.60 8.89
C TYR A 13 -1.92 10.82 9.74
N ASN A 14 -2.93 10.72 10.61
CA ASN A 14 -3.27 11.78 11.58
C ASN A 14 -2.41 11.71 12.85
N VAL A 15 -1.60 10.65 13.01
CA VAL A 15 -0.77 10.46 14.20
C VAL A 15 0.59 11.10 14.00
N LYS A 16 1.03 11.91 14.95
CA LYS A 16 2.40 12.43 14.97
C LYS A 16 3.38 11.30 15.31
N VAL A 17 4.20 10.92 14.35
CA VAL A 17 5.26 9.92 14.52
C VAL A 17 6.33 10.41 15.48
N ARG A 18 6.84 9.51 16.33
CA ARG A 18 7.93 9.77 17.28
C ARG A 18 9.07 8.78 17.06
N VAL A 19 10.29 9.24 17.22
CA VAL A 19 11.48 8.38 17.18
C VAL A 19 11.72 7.81 18.59
N LYS A 20 12.12 6.55 18.69
CA LYS A 20 12.53 5.93 19.95
C LYS A 20 13.72 6.67 20.57
N ALA A 21 13.82 6.66 21.90
CA ALA A 21 14.89 7.34 22.60
C ALA A 21 16.30 6.86 22.20
N ASP A 22 16.43 5.57 21.89
CA ASP A 22 17.69 4.94 21.42
C ASP A 22 17.96 5.14 19.91
N GLN A 23 17.08 5.83 19.20
CA GLN A 23 17.14 6.09 17.76
C GLN A 23 17.16 4.82 16.88
N SER A 24 16.77 3.67 17.42
CA SER A 24 16.74 2.39 16.69
C SER A 24 15.57 2.29 15.70
N GLY A 25 14.59 3.17 15.78
CA GLY A 25 13.40 3.14 14.93
C GLY A 25 12.31 4.12 15.38
N VAL A 26 11.14 3.96 14.80
CA VAL A 26 9.92 4.69 15.16
C VAL A 26 9.28 4.01 16.38
N ASP A 27 8.76 4.82 17.31
CA ASP A 27 8.00 4.33 18.45
C ASP A 27 6.58 3.96 17.99
N LEU A 28 6.27 2.66 18.05
CA LEU A 28 4.96 2.11 17.68
C LEU A 28 4.07 1.82 18.91
N ALA A 29 4.54 2.11 20.13
CA ALA A 29 3.77 1.84 21.33
C ALA A 29 2.54 2.75 21.39
N ASN A 30 1.35 2.14 21.55
CA ASN A 30 0.07 2.86 21.65
C ASN A 30 -0.25 3.79 20.47
N VAL A 31 0.25 3.49 19.27
CA VAL A 31 0.03 4.28 18.07
C VAL A 31 -1.16 3.70 17.32
N LYS A 32 -2.10 4.56 16.93
CA LYS A 32 -3.19 4.15 16.03
C LYS A 32 -2.62 3.75 14.69
N MET A 33 -3.01 2.59 14.22
CA MET A 33 -2.64 2.06 12.91
C MET A 33 -3.86 2.02 12.00
N SER A 34 -3.63 2.07 10.68
CA SER A 34 -4.67 1.99 9.66
C SER A 34 -4.18 1.22 8.44
N MET A 35 -5.07 0.95 7.50
CA MET A 35 -4.66 0.57 6.15
C MET A 35 -3.93 1.73 5.49
N ASN A 36 -2.91 1.44 4.70
CA ASN A 36 -2.24 2.45 3.87
C ASN A 36 -3.26 3.13 2.93
N PRO A 37 -3.32 4.48 2.88
CA PRO A 37 -4.31 5.20 2.08
C PRO A 37 -4.33 4.82 0.59
N PHE A 38 -3.18 4.54 0.00
CA PHE A 38 -3.11 4.09 -1.39
C PHE A 38 -3.72 2.69 -1.57
N ASP A 39 -3.63 1.83 -0.56
CA ASP A 39 -4.21 0.49 -0.63
C ASP A 39 -5.73 0.54 -0.44
N GLU A 40 -6.26 1.51 0.31
CA GLU A 40 -7.71 1.78 0.38
C GLU A 40 -8.28 2.12 -1.00
N ILE A 41 -7.56 2.93 -1.79
CA ILE A 41 -7.91 3.23 -3.19
C ILE A 41 -7.89 1.95 -4.05
N ALA A 42 -6.87 1.10 -3.87
CA ALA A 42 -6.75 -0.15 -4.62
C ALA A 42 -7.90 -1.13 -4.31
N VAL A 43 -8.26 -1.27 -3.02
CA VAL A 43 -9.41 -2.09 -2.59
C VAL A 43 -10.71 -1.54 -3.16
N GLU A 44 -10.94 -0.23 -3.07
CA GLU A 44 -12.14 0.41 -3.61
C GLU A 44 -12.27 0.15 -5.11
N GLU A 45 -11.19 0.29 -5.89
CA GLU A 45 -11.25 0.05 -7.33
C GLU A 45 -11.56 -1.41 -7.65
N ALA A 46 -10.93 -2.36 -6.96
CA ALA A 46 -11.22 -3.78 -7.13
C ALA A 46 -12.68 -4.12 -6.82
N VAL A 47 -13.25 -3.54 -5.77
CA VAL A 47 -14.67 -3.72 -5.41
C VAL A 47 -15.59 -3.10 -6.47
N ARG A 48 -15.26 -1.91 -6.98
CA ARG A 48 -16.02 -1.29 -8.10
C ARG A 48 -15.99 -2.14 -9.37
N LEU A 49 -14.84 -2.73 -9.69
CA LEU A 49 -14.74 -3.66 -10.83
C LEU A 49 -15.65 -4.88 -10.65
N LYS A 50 -15.76 -5.40 -9.43
CA LYS A 50 -16.67 -6.49 -9.12
C LYS A 50 -18.14 -6.07 -9.24
N GLU A 51 -18.50 -4.91 -8.72
CA GLU A 51 -19.86 -4.35 -8.84
C GLU A 51 -20.28 -4.12 -10.30
N LYS A 52 -19.32 -3.75 -11.17
CA LYS A 52 -19.51 -3.63 -12.62
C LYS A 52 -19.50 -4.97 -13.38
N GLY A 53 -19.36 -6.11 -12.68
CA GLY A 53 -19.30 -7.44 -13.30
C GLY A 53 -18.00 -7.77 -14.02
N LYS A 54 -16.96 -6.91 -13.92
CA LYS A 54 -15.65 -7.11 -14.55
C LYS A 54 -14.73 -8.02 -13.72
N ALA A 55 -14.88 -8.03 -12.39
CA ALA A 55 -14.23 -8.98 -11.50
C ALA A 55 -15.23 -9.97 -10.92
N THR A 56 -14.83 -11.23 -10.78
CA THR A 56 -15.62 -12.30 -10.19
C THR A 56 -15.32 -12.49 -8.70
N GLU A 57 -14.08 -12.26 -8.32
CA GLU A 57 -13.59 -12.38 -6.95
C GLU A 57 -12.55 -11.29 -6.65
N VAL A 58 -12.60 -10.72 -5.44
CA VAL A 58 -11.59 -9.80 -4.92
C VAL A 58 -10.91 -10.45 -3.73
N VAL A 59 -9.61 -10.74 -3.87
CA VAL A 59 -8.74 -11.32 -2.84
C VAL A 59 -7.80 -10.25 -2.31
N VAL A 60 -7.76 -10.06 -1.01
CA VAL A 60 -6.79 -9.15 -0.37
C VAL A 60 -5.71 -9.94 0.33
N ILE A 61 -4.47 -9.43 0.27
CA ILE A 61 -3.31 -10.03 0.94
C ILE A 61 -2.60 -9.00 1.80
N SER A 62 -2.23 -9.38 3.03
CA SER A 62 -1.34 -8.60 3.89
C SER A 62 -0.15 -9.44 4.33
N ILE A 63 1.01 -8.79 4.42
CA ILE A 63 2.29 -9.39 4.81
C ILE A 63 2.76 -8.65 6.07
N GLY A 64 3.06 -9.39 7.14
CA GLY A 64 3.53 -8.76 8.38
C GLY A 64 3.49 -9.69 9.58
N PRO A 65 3.99 -9.22 10.74
CA PRO A 65 4.01 -10.00 11.96
C PRO A 65 2.60 -10.30 12.47
N GLN A 66 2.44 -11.48 13.03
CA GLN A 66 1.21 -11.85 13.75
C GLN A 66 1.12 -11.10 15.08
N GLN A 67 2.27 -10.74 15.64
CA GLN A 67 2.36 -9.99 16.90
C GLN A 67 2.56 -8.51 16.63
N ALA A 68 1.67 -7.71 17.22
CA ALA A 68 2.12 -6.44 17.73
C ALA A 68 2.60 -6.72 19.15
N SER A 69 3.83 -6.28 19.40
CA SER A 69 4.46 -6.31 20.70
C SER A 69 3.49 -5.97 21.83
N GLU A 70 3.65 -6.68 22.93
CA GLU A 70 2.99 -6.45 24.19
C GLU A 70 2.98 -4.96 24.57
N VAL A 71 1.80 -4.38 24.62
CA VAL A 71 1.46 -3.32 25.57
C VAL A 71 0.09 -3.65 26.12
N VAL A 72 0.08 -3.93 27.41
CA VAL A 72 -1.09 -4.19 28.22
C VAL A 72 -1.96 -2.93 28.28
N VAL A 73 -3.04 -2.87 27.53
CA VAL A 73 -4.31 -2.29 27.94
C VAL A 73 -5.40 -3.06 27.23
N LEU A 74 -6.28 -3.68 28.00
CA LEU A 74 -7.47 -4.45 27.66
C LEU A 74 -8.00 -4.24 26.22
N SER A 75 -7.56 -5.09 25.30
CA SER A 75 -8.37 -5.62 24.22
C SER A 75 -7.72 -6.89 23.72
N ILE A 76 -8.38 -7.97 23.87
CA ILE A 76 -7.90 -9.35 23.75
C ILE A 76 -7.61 -9.69 22.29
N GLY A 77 -6.35 -10.13 21.98
CA GLY A 77 -6.04 -10.99 20.84
C GLY A 77 -4.97 -10.51 19.86
N PRO A 78 -4.21 -11.41 19.24
CA PRO A 78 -3.20 -11.13 18.21
C PRO A 78 -3.90 -10.87 16.86
N GLN A 79 -4.27 -9.64 16.55
CA GLN A 79 -5.22 -9.32 15.48
C GLN A 79 -4.80 -8.19 14.52
N GLN A 80 -3.63 -7.63 14.58
CA GLN A 80 -3.43 -6.30 13.98
C GLN A 80 -3.20 -6.30 12.46
N ALA A 81 -2.47 -7.26 11.87
CA ALA A 81 -2.42 -7.38 10.40
C ALA A 81 -3.75 -7.92 9.85
N THR A 82 -4.41 -8.76 10.63
CA THR A 82 -5.77 -9.25 10.37
C THR A 82 -6.79 -8.11 10.33
N GLU A 83 -6.64 -7.06 11.13
CA GLU A 83 -7.54 -5.88 11.13
C GLU A 83 -7.54 -5.15 9.79
N THR A 84 -6.38 -4.98 9.17
CA THR A 84 -6.28 -4.37 7.84
C THR A 84 -7.00 -5.20 6.78
N ILE A 85 -6.83 -6.53 6.82
CA ILE A 85 -7.57 -7.45 5.97
C ILE A 85 -9.08 -7.35 6.27
N ARG A 86 -9.49 -7.34 7.54
CA ARG A 86 -10.90 -7.20 7.95
C ARG A 86 -11.52 -5.89 7.46
N THR A 87 -10.76 -4.80 7.45
CA THR A 87 -11.19 -3.53 6.88
C THR A 87 -11.47 -3.66 5.37
N ALA A 88 -10.55 -4.24 4.61
CA ALA A 88 -10.76 -4.50 3.18
C ALA A 88 -11.95 -5.44 2.91
N LEU A 89 -12.13 -6.49 3.75
CA LEU A 89 -13.29 -7.38 3.68
C LEU A 89 -14.59 -6.65 3.97
N ALA A 90 -14.59 -5.65 4.86
CA ALA A 90 -15.75 -4.82 5.16
C ALA A 90 -16.05 -3.81 4.04
N MET A 91 -15.04 -3.37 3.28
CA MET A 91 -15.23 -2.57 2.06
C MET A 91 -15.87 -3.37 0.93
N GLY A 92 -15.74 -4.69 0.91
CA GLY A 92 -16.41 -5.54 -0.10
C GLY A 92 -15.57 -6.70 -0.65
N ALA A 93 -14.30 -6.82 -0.31
CA ALA A 93 -13.47 -7.96 -0.71
C ALA A 93 -14.07 -9.30 -0.22
N ASP A 94 -13.78 -10.41 -0.89
CA ASP A 94 -14.39 -11.70 -0.65
C ASP A 94 -13.67 -12.52 0.42
N ARG A 95 -12.36 -12.63 0.31
CA ARG A 95 -11.50 -13.34 1.27
C ARG A 95 -10.15 -12.66 1.42
N GLY A 96 -9.42 -13.05 2.45
CA GLY A 96 -8.09 -12.54 2.74
C GLY A 96 -7.03 -13.63 2.75
N ILE A 97 -5.78 -13.21 2.55
CA ILE A 97 -4.60 -14.02 2.78
C ILE A 97 -3.69 -13.25 3.72
N LEU A 98 -3.26 -13.87 4.80
CA LEU A 98 -2.28 -13.34 5.73
C LEU A 98 -0.97 -14.11 5.59
N VAL A 99 0.10 -13.44 5.17
CA VAL A 99 1.43 -14.02 5.20
C VAL A 99 2.15 -13.54 6.46
N LYS A 100 2.31 -14.46 7.42
CA LYS A 100 2.88 -14.18 8.74
C LYS A 100 4.40 -14.15 8.69
N THR A 101 4.99 -13.07 9.14
CA THR A 101 6.45 -12.95 9.36
C THR A 101 6.72 -11.97 10.48
N ASP A 102 7.64 -12.32 11.38
CA ASP A 102 8.08 -11.48 12.50
C ASP A 102 9.28 -10.59 12.12
N GLN A 103 9.84 -10.80 10.92
CA GLN A 103 10.95 -10.02 10.42
C GLN A 103 10.45 -8.83 9.58
N PRO A 104 11.17 -7.70 9.58
CA PRO A 104 10.96 -6.64 8.61
C PRO A 104 11.12 -7.20 7.19
N VAL A 105 10.16 -6.89 6.32
CA VAL A 105 10.15 -7.40 4.94
C VAL A 105 10.43 -6.25 3.98
N GLU A 106 11.52 -6.36 3.24
CA GLU A 106 11.93 -5.37 2.24
C GLU A 106 11.09 -5.47 0.95
N PRO A 107 11.00 -4.40 0.14
CA PRO A 107 10.13 -4.38 -1.05
C PRO A 107 10.35 -5.56 -2.01
N LEU A 108 11.60 -5.99 -2.24
CA LEU A 108 11.89 -7.14 -3.10
C LEU A 108 11.37 -8.46 -2.50
N ALA A 109 11.49 -8.66 -1.20
CA ALA A 109 10.96 -9.84 -0.53
C ALA A 109 9.42 -9.84 -0.57
N VAL A 110 8.78 -8.68 -0.37
CA VAL A 110 7.33 -8.52 -0.58
C VAL A 110 6.93 -8.89 -2.00
N ALA A 111 7.64 -8.39 -3.02
CA ALA A 111 7.36 -8.72 -4.41
C ALA A 111 7.51 -10.23 -4.71
N LYS A 112 8.49 -10.91 -4.13
CA LYS A 112 8.67 -12.37 -4.24
C LYS A 112 7.53 -13.15 -3.57
N ILE A 113 7.09 -12.73 -2.39
CA ILE A 113 5.92 -13.32 -1.71
C ILE A 113 4.67 -13.14 -2.57
N LEU A 114 4.44 -11.93 -3.07
CA LEU A 114 3.30 -11.65 -3.94
C LEU A 114 3.35 -12.47 -5.22
N LYS A 115 4.53 -12.65 -5.84
CA LYS A 115 4.70 -13.54 -7.00
C LYS A 115 4.24 -14.95 -6.68
N ALA A 116 4.72 -15.56 -5.59
CA ALA A 116 4.34 -16.92 -5.20
C ALA A 116 2.81 -17.03 -4.96
N VAL A 117 2.18 -16.01 -4.39
CA VAL A 117 0.73 -15.97 -4.21
C VAL A 117 0.01 -15.79 -5.55
N VAL A 118 0.50 -14.95 -6.45
CA VAL A 118 -0.05 -14.80 -7.82
C VAL A 118 -0.01 -16.13 -8.56
N GLU A 119 1.08 -16.88 -8.46
CA GLU A 119 1.23 -18.20 -9.07
C GLU A 119 0.24 -19.24 -8.51
N GLN A 120 -0.14 -19.14 -7.23
CA GLN A 120 -1.18 -20.00 -6.63
C GLN A 120 -2.60 -19.54 -6.95
N GLU A 121 -2.86 -18.24 -6.89
CA GLU A 121 -4.19 -17.66 -7.01
C GLU A 121 -4.64 -17.43 -8.46
N GLN A 122 -3.68 -17.31 -9.39
CA GLN A 122 -3.91 -17.06 -10.81
C GLN A 122 -4.88 -15.88 -11.06
N PRO A 123 -4.62 -14.69 -10.48
CA PRO A 123 -5.46 -13.53 -10.74
C PRO A 123 -5.25 -13.03 -12.18
N GLY A 124 -6.28 -12.44 -12.78
CA GLY A 124 -6.15 -11.75 -14.06
C GLY A 124 -5.64 -10.31 -13.92
N PHE A 125 -5.68 -9.75 -12.70
CA PHE A 125 -5.23 -8.39 -12.44
C PHE A 125 -4.75 -8.23 -10.99
N VAL A 126 -3.63 -7.54 -10.80
CA VAL A 126 -3.13 -7.14 -9.49
C VAL A 126 -3.21 -5.63 -9.38
N ILE A 127 -3.89 -5.13 -8.36
CA ILE A 127 -4.03 -3.70 -8.07
C ILE A 127 -3.40 -3.42 -6.72
N THR A 128 -2.37 -2.57 -6.66
CA THR A 128 -1.67 -2.20 -5.42
C THR A 128 -1.57 -0.69 -5.28
N GLY A 129 -1.48 -0.20 -4.06
CA GLY A 129 -1.09 1.18 -3.82
C GLY A 129 0.26 1.48 -4.49
N LYS A 130 0.46 2.71 -4.99
CA LYS A 130 1.75 3.07 -5.62
C LYS A 130 2.90 3.04 -4.61
N GLN A 131 2.61 3.37 -3.36
CA GLN A 131 3.59 3.45 -2.27
C GLN A 131 2.89 3.23 -0.92
N ALA A 132 3.67 3.01 0.13
CA ALA A 132 3.19 3.03 1.51
C ALA A 132 3.71 4.29 2.22
N ILE A 133 2.87 4.93 3.05
CA ILE A 133 3.20 6.22 3.67
C ILE A 133 4.25 6.15 4.79
N ASP A 134 4.66 4.94 5.17
CA ASP A 134 5.68 4.72 6.20
C ASP A 134 7.11 4.67 5.66
N ASP A 135 7.30 4.23 4.42
CA ASP A 135 8.62 4.08 3.80
C ASP A 135 8.78 4.81 2.45
N ASP A 136 7.67 5.19 1.82
CA ASP A 136 7.62 5.85 0.50
C ASP A 136 8.49 5.15 -0.59
N ALA A 137 8.74 3.85 -0.45
CA ALA A 137 9.67 3.12 -1.31
C ALA A 137 9.21 3.05 -2.78
N ASN A 138 7.91 2.96 -3.04
CA ASN A 138 7.30 2.93 -4.39
C ASN A 138 7.96 1.90 -5.33
N GLN A 139 8.18 0.68 -4.88
CA GLN A 139 8.97 -0.33 -5.62
C GLN A 139 8.21 -1.64 -5.84
N VAL A 140 7.30 -2.01 -4.95
CA VAL A 140 6.72 -3.37 -4.92
C VAL A 140 5.96 -3.71 -6.20
N GLY A 141 5.10 -2.82 -6.69
CA GLY A 141 4.30 -3.09 -7.90
C GLY A 141 5.15 -3.32 -9.13
N GLN A 142 6.16 -2.47 -9.34
CA GLN A 142 7.10 -2.55 -10.46
C GLN A 142 7.98 -3.81 -10.39
N MET A 143 8.48 -4.14 -9.19
CA MET A 143 9.25 -5.38 -8.96
C MET A 143 8.40 -6.62 -9.20
N LEU A 144 7.14 -6.61 -8.74
CA LEU A 144 6.22 -7.72 -8.98
C LEU A 144 5.96 -7.93 -10.47
N ALA A 145 5.67 -6.86 -11.21
CA ALA A 145 5.45 -6.92 -12.65
C ALA A 145 6.66 -7.51 -13.37
N ALA A 146 7.87 -7.06 -13.03
CA ALA A 146 9.11 -7.58 -13.59
C ALA A 146 9.33 -9.06 -13.26
N LEU A 147 9.10 -9.48 -12.01
CA LEU A 147 9.25 -10.88 -11.57
C LEU A 147 8.25 -11.82 -12.25
N LEU A 148 7.06 -11.33 -12.62
CA LEU A 148 6.03 -12.08 -13.32
C LEU A 148 6.20 -12.04 -14.85
N GLY A 149 6.99 -11.11 -15.38
CA GLY A 149 7.02 -10.80 -16.80
C GLY A 149 5.71 -10.21 -17.33
N TRP A 150 4.94 -9.55 -16.45
CA TRP A 150 3.65 -8.96 -16.77
C TRP A 150 3.76 -7.49 -17.13
N PRO A 151 2.87 -6.98 -18.03
CA PRO A 151 2.72 -5.55 -18.24
C PRO A 151 2.36 -4.81 -16.95
N GLN A 152 2.74 -3.52 -16.88
CA GLN A 152 2.43 -2.68 -15.74
C GLN A 152 1.87 -1.32 -16.15
N GLY A 153 0.90 -0.82 -15.39
CA GLY A 153 0.41 0.57 -15.45
C GLY A 153 0.57 1.22 -14.08
N THR A 154 1.50 2.16 -13.96
CA THR A 154 1.86 2.78 -12.67
C THR A 154 1.22 4.14 -12.47
N PHE A 155 0.96 4.52 -11.20
CA PHE A 155 0.38 5.82 -10.81
C PHE A 155 -0.99 6.08 -11.44
N ALA A 156 -1.86 5.08 -11.46
CA ALA A 156 -3.14 5.16 -12.11
C ALA A 156 -4.04 6.26 -11.53
N HIS A 157 -4.49 7.15 -12.40
CA HIS A 157 -5.46 8.21 -12.16
C HIS A 157 -6.86 7.81 -12.63
N ALA A 158 -6.94 7.03 -13.72
CA ALA A 158 -8.19 6.47 -14.22
C ALA A 158 -7.97 5.09 -14.84
N LEU A 159 -9.01 4.25 -14.83
CA LEU A 159 -9.00 2.90 -15.37
C LEU A 159 -10.26 2.64 -16.19
N GLU A 160 -10.06 2.17 -17.42
CA GLU A 160 -11.08 1.53 -18.25
C GLU A 160 -10.64 0.07 -18.48
N LEU A 161 -11.43 -0.90 -18.00
CA LEU A 161 -11.10 -2.32 -18.08
C LEU A 161 -11.94 -3.02 -19.14
N SER A 162 -11.28 -3.66 -20.10
CA SER A 162 -11.84 -4.57 -21.10
C SER A 162 -11.65 -6.02 -20.68
N ASP A 163 -12.03 -6.97 -21.53
CA ASP A 163 -11.92 -8.39 -21.19
C ASP A 163 -10.47 -8.90 -21.26
N ASP A 164 -9.65 -8.31 -22.13
CA ASP A 164 -8.27 -8.70 -22.41
C ASP A 164 -7.24 -7.58 -22.20
N SER A 165 -7.67 -6.35 -21.91
CA SER A 165 -6.80 -5.20 -21.76
C SER A 165 -7.28 -4.22 -20.69
N ALA A 166 -6.36 -3.42 -20.20
CA ALA A 166 -6.61 -2.30 -19.30
C ALA A 166 -6.04 -1.02 -19.90
N LYS A 167 -6.90 -0.02 -20.11
CA LYS A 167 -6.50 1.32 -20.49
C LYS A 167 -6.37 2.17 -19.24
N ILE A 168 -5.16 2.58 -18.93
CA ILE A 168 -4.79 3.25 -17.69
C ILE A 168 -4.30 4.65 -18.04
N THR A 169 -4.98 5.67 -17.49
CA THR A 169 -4.48 7.05 -17.47
C THR A 169 -3.69 7.23 -16.19
N ARG A 170 -2.44 7.62 -16.30
CA ARG A 170 -1.46 7.69 -15.21
C ARG A 170 -0.93 9.11 -15.03
N GLU A 171 -0.54 9.43 -13.80
CA GLU A 171 0.12 10.68 -13.44
C GLU A 171 1.59 10.62 -13.88
N ILE A 172 2.06 11.65 -14.56
CA ILE A 172 3.47 11.89 -14.91
C ILE A 172 3.83 13.34 -14.61
N ASP A 173 5.12 13.68 -14.57
CA ASP A 173 5.57 15.03 -14.21
C ASP A 173 5.00 16.14 -15.10
N GLY A 174 4.77 15.86 -16.38
CA GLY A 174 4.21 16.82 -17.33
C GLY A 174 2.69 16.81 -17.46
N GLY A 175 1.96 16.01 -16.68
CA GLY A 175 0.50 15.88 -16.77
C GLY A 175 0.01 14.43 -16.73
N LEU A 176 -0.85 14.04 -17.67
CA LEU A 176 -1.42 12.69 -17.74
C LEU A 176 -0.96 11.96 -19.00
N GLN A 177 -0.70 10.67 -18.85
CA GLN A 177 -0.38 9.76 -19.96
C GLN A 177 -1.34 8.57 -19.95
N THR A 178 -1.94 8.26 -21.08
CA THR A 178 -2.78 7.07 -21.19
C THR A 178 -2.00 5.96 -21.89
N VAL A 179 -1.97 4.77 -21.26
CA VAL A 179 -1.38 3.55 -21.80
C VAL A 179 -2.43 2.44 -21.83
N GLU A 180 -2.34 1.58 -22.83
CA GLU A 180 -3.14 0.36 -22.89
C GLU A 180 -2.21 -0.85 -22.72
N ILE A 181 -2.55 -1.74 -21.80
CA ILE A 181 -1.77 -2.91 -21.43
C ILE A 181 -2.64 -4.17 -21.50
N LYS A 182 -2.05 -5.27 -21.95
CA LYS A 182 -2.72 -6.59 -21.98
C LYS A 182 -2.82 -7.19 -20.59
N LEU A 183 -3.87 -7.96 -20.36
CA LEU A 183 -4.04 -8.77 -19.17
C LEU A 183 -3.40 -10.18 -19.36
N PRO A 184 -2.88 -10.82 -18.31
CA PRO A 184 -2.82 -10.35 -16.92
C PRO A 184 -1.79 -9.22 -16.74
N ALA A 185 -2.03 -8.33 -15.78
CA ALA A 185 -1.20 -7.13 -15.57
C ALA A 185 -1.12 -6.71 -14.10
N VAL A 186 -0.17 -5.82 -13.79
CA VAL A 186 -0.04 -5.15 -12.50
C VAL A 186 -0.31 -3.66 -12.65
N MET A 187 -1.17 -3.12 -11.80
CA MET A 187 -1.45 -1.69 -11.72
C MET A 187 -1.08 -1.14 -10.33
N THR A 188 -0.42 0.01 -10.31
CA THR A 188 -0.26 0.77 -9.06
C THR A 188 -1.13 2.01 -9.11
N VAL A 189 -1.81 2.33 -8.00
CA VAL A 189 -2.83 3.39 -7.99
C VAL A 189 -2.38 4.64 -7.24
N ASP A 190 -2.77 5.79 -7.77
CA ASP A 190 -2.65 7.09 -7.12
C ASP A 190 -3.92 7.40 -6.30
N LEU A 191 -3.83 8.34 -5.35
CA LEU A 191 -4.97 8.79 -4.52
C LEU A 191 -6.11 9.42 -5.33
N ARG A 192 -5.83 9.86 -6.55
CA ARG A 192 -6.81 10.54 -7.43
C ARG A 192 -7.71 9.58 -8.20
N LEU A 193 -7.41 8.27 -8.19
CA LEU A 193 -8.19 7.28 -8.96
C LEU A 193 -9.64 7.21 -8.51
N ASN A 194 -9.89 7.23 -7.21
CA ASN A 194 -11.23 7.17 -6.64
C ASN A 194 -11.27 7.73 -5.21
N GLN A 195 -12.45 7.74 -4.62
CA GLN A 195 -12.65 7.98 -3.20
C GLN A 195 -13.13 6.68 -2.55
N PRO A 196 -12.39 6.14 -1.56
CA PRO A 196 -12.76 4.92 -0.86
C PRO A 196 -14.08 5.08 -0.11
N ARG A 197 -14.88 4.03 -0.12
CA ARG A 197 -16.13 3.97 0.65
C ARG A 197 -15.86 3.73 2.13
N TYR A 198 -16.73 4.25 2.97
CA TYR A 198 -16.79 3.85 4.37
C TYR A 198 -17.50 2.50 4.51
N ALA A 199 -16.91 1.60 5.30
CA ALA A 199 -17.56 0.33 5.62
C ALA A 199 -18.77 0.57 6.53
N SER A 200 -19.95 0.09 6.14
CA SER A 200 -21.13 0.14 6.98
C SER A 200 -21.03 -0.86 8.14
N LEU A 201 -21.72 -0.60 9.24
CA LEU A 201 -21.75 -1.50 10.39
C LEU A 201 -22.16 -2.94 10.04
N PRO A 202 -23.20 -3.17 9.20
CA PRO A 202 -23.54 -4.53 8.73
C PRO A 202 -22.40 -5.19 7.97
N ASN A 203 -21.66 -4.45 7.15
CA ASN A 203 -20.52 -4.99 6.39
C ASN A 203 -19.34 -5.34 7.30
N ILE A 204 -19.07 -4.55 8.34
CA ILE A 204 -18.08 -4.85 9.37
C ILE A 204 -18.43 -6.17 10.07
N MET A 205 -19.71 -6.36 10.44
CA MET A 205 -20.16 -7.60 11.07
C MET A 205 -20.05 -8.82 10.14
N LYS A 206 -20.37 -8.67 8.85
CA LYS A 206 -20.19 -9.73 7.84
C LYS A 206 -18.71 -10.04 7.61
N ALA A 207 -17.84 -9.03 7.58
CA ALA A 207 -16.42 -9.20 7.38
C ALA A 207 -15.76 -10.08 8.45
N LYS A 208 -16.24 -10.08 9.70
CA LYS A 208 -15.74 -10.95 10.78
C LYS A 208 -15.84 -12.44 10.45
N LYS A 209 -16.81 -12.84 9.60
CA LYS A 209 -17.06 -14.24 9.21
C LYS A 209 -16.41 -14.64 7.90
N LYS A 210 -15.87 -13.68 7.12
CA LYS A 210 -15.21 -13.99 5.84
C LYS A 210 -13.90 -14.72 6.08
N PRO A 211 -13.50 -15.67 5.21
CA PRO A 211 -12.30 -16.47 5.38
C PRO A 211 -11.03 -15.62 5.26
N ILE A 212 -10.02 -15.98 6.04
CA ILE A 212 -8.64 -15.50 5.93
C ILE A 212 -7.75 -16.72 5.98
N ASP A 213 -7.02 -16.96 4.89
CA ASP A 213 -6.04 -18.02 4.79
C ASP A 213 -4.71 -17.54 5.36
N GLU A 214 -4.10 -18.31 6.23
CA GLU A 214 -2.83 -17.98 6.86
C GLU A 214 -1.70 -18.80 6.23
N LYS A 215 -0.60 -18.14 5.88
CA LYS A 215 0.60 -18.72 5.29
C LYS A 215 1.84 -18.12 5.95
N SER A 216 2.98 -18.78 5.83
CA SER A 216 4.30 -18.21 6.13
C SER A 216 5.10 -18.00 4.85
N PRO A 217 6.18 -17.20 4.85
CA PRO A 217 7.10 -17.12 3.72
C PRO A 217 7.71 -18.47 3.36
N ALA A 218 7.95 -19.33 4.37
CA ALA A 218 8.48 -20.68 4.16
C ALA A 218 7.49 -21.58 3.39
N ASP A 219 6.17 -21.48 3.66
CA ASP A 219 5.13 -22.21 2.92
C ASP A 219 5.10 -21.80 1.44
N LEU A 220 5.58 -20.59 1.15
CA LEU A 220 5.67 -20.01 -0.20
C LEU A 220 7.05 -20.21 -0.83
N GLY A 221 8.00 -20.83 -0.13
CA GLY A 221 9.38 -21.03 -0.59
C GLY A 221 10.17 -19.72 -0.76
N VAL A 222 9.84 -18.67 -0.02
CA VAL A 222 10.44 -17.33 -0.16
C VAL A 222 11.34 -17.02 1.01
N ASP A 223 12.60 -16.69 0.70
CA ASP A 223 13.55 -16.12 1.66
C ASP A 223 13.27 -14.63 1.85
N VAL A 224 12.99 -14.24 3.09
CA VAL A 224 12.71 -12.86 3.52
C VAL A 224 13.83 -12.26 4.36
N THR A 225 15.01 -12.89 4.39
CA THR A 225 16.16 -12.39 5.16
C THR A 225 16.47 -10.94 4.77
N PRO A 226 16.49 -10.01 5.75
CA PRO A 226 16.79 -8.61 5.48
C PRO A 226 18.20 -8.42 4.90
N ARG A 227 18.34 -7.57 3.91
CA ARG A 227 19.62 -7.18 3.28
C ARG A 227 20.16 -5.87 3.80
N PHE A 228 19.29 -5.08 4.45
CA PHE A 228 19.65 -3.79 5.03
C PHE A 228 19.49 -3.82 6.54
N LYS A 229 20.29 -3.00 7.21
CA LYS A 229 20.17 -2.73 8.63
C LYS A 229 19.99 -1.23 8.82
N VAL A 230 18.90 -0.82 9.46
CA VAL A 230 18.71 0.56 9.88
C VAL A 230 19.72 0.86 10.99
N LEU A 231 20.60 1.83 10.75
CA LEU A 231 21.63 2.20 11.72
C LEU A 231 21.14 3.28 12.68
N LYS A 232 20.34 4.22 12.17
CA LYS A 232 19.86 5.34 12.96
C LYS A 232 18.59 5.94 12.33
N VAL A 233 17.62 6.31 13.17
CA VAL A 233 16.46 7.11 12.81
C VAL A 233 16.49 8.39 13.61
N SER A 234 16.25 9.55 12.96
CA SER A 234 16.19 10.84 13.62
C SER A 234 15.03 11.68 13.08
N GLU A 235 14.52 12.58 13.90
CA GLU A 235 13.56 13.57 13.40
C GLU A 235 14.22 14.47 12.35
N PRO A 236 13.49 14.92 11.32
CA PRO A 236 14.01 15.88 10.36
C PRO A 236 14.38 17.19 11.08
N PRO A 237 15.44 17.90 10.65
CA PRO A 237 15.80 19.18 11.24
C PRO A 237 14.65 20.18 11.08
N ARG A 238 14.42 20.98 12.12
CA ARG A 238 13.42 22.05 12.04
C ARG A 238 13.85 23.06 10.97
N ARG A 239 12.99 23.29 10.00
CA ARG A 239 13.18 24.34 9.03
C ARG A 239 12.95 25.69 9.70
N GLY A 240 13.87 26.64 9.53
CA GLY A 240 13.66 28.04 9.92
C GLY A 240 12.51 28.66 9.12
N GLY A 241 11.90 29.69 9.67
CA GLY A 241 10.91 30.47 8.93
C GLY A 241 11.53 31.12 7.69
N GLY A 242 10.76 31.22 6.60
CA GLY A 242 11.20 31.94 5.42
C GLY A 242 11.36 33.43 5.67
N ILE A 243 12.09 34.12 4.79
CA ILE A 243 12.25 35.59 4.80
C ILE A 243 11.04 36.20 4.11
N LYS A 244 10.33 37.10 4.79
CA LYS A 244 9.29 37.90 4.15
C LYS A 244 9.94 39.03 3.35
N VAL A 245 9.50 39.21 2.13
CA VAL A 245 9.96 40.28 1.22
C VAL A 245 8.83 41.29 1.00
N ALA A 246 9.20 42.54 0.75
CA ALA A 246 8.26 43.65 0.57
C ALA A 246 7.74 43.76 -0.87
N SER A 247 8.45 43.22 -1.85
CA SER A 247 8.11 43.34 -3.27
C SER A 247 8.53 42.11 -4.09
N VAL A 248 7.94 41.96 -5.29
CA VAL A 248 8.34 40.95 -6.27
C VAL A 248 9.81 41.16 -6.73
N SER A 249 10.22 42.40 -6.89
CA SER A 249 11.62 42.70 -7.26
C SER A 249 12.61 42.16 -6.22
N GLU A 250 12.36 42.44 -4.93
CA GLU A 250 13.18 41.91 -3.84
C GLU A 250 13.20 40.38 -3.80
N LEU A 251 12.04 39.72 -4.10
CA LEU A 251 11.99 38.28 -4.20
C LEU A 251 12.91 37.76 -5.31
N LEU A 252 12.81 38.33 -6.50
CA LEU A 252 13.65 37.96 -7.64
C LEU A 252 15.14 38.14 -7.36
N ASP A 253 15.53 39.26 -6.71
CA ASP A 253 16.91 39.51 -6.34
C ASP A 253 17.44 38.47 -5.35
N LYS A 254 16.64 38.11 -4.35
CA LYS A 254 16.97 37.03 -3.39
C LYS A 254 17.07 35.66 -4.03
N LEU A 255 16.14 35.31 -4.94
CA LEU A 255 16.17 34.03 -5.66
C LEU A 255 17.42 33.93 -6.56
N LYS A 256 17.80 35.03 -7.29
CA LYS A 256 19.00 35.09 -8.08
C LYS A 256 20.26 34.99 -7.21
N ALA A 257 20.32 35.72 -6.10
CA ALA A 257 21.45 35.66 -5.17
C ALA A 257 21.60 34.26 -4.54
N GLY A 258 20.48 33.53 -4.35
CA GLY A 258 20.45 32.15 -3.86
C GLY A 258 20.70 31.09 -4.91
N GLY A 259 20.85 31.45 -6.19
CA GLY A 259 21.05 30.50 -7.30
C GLY A 259 19.80 29.63 -7.59
N ALA A 260 18.63 30.11 -7.23
CA ALA A 260 17.37 29.38 -7.45
C ALA A 260 16.77 29.66 -8.83
N ILE A 261 17.14 30.77 -9.45
CA ILE A 261 16.80 31.21 -10.81
C ILE A 261 17.96 31.90 -11.45
#